data_c719f8823a076d22554ce54e33357367
#
_entry.id   c719f8823a076d22554ce54e33357367
#
_cell.length_a   1.000
_cell.length_b   1.000
_cell.length_c   1.000
_cell.angle_alpha   90.00
_cell.angle_beta   90.00
_cell.angle_gamma   90.00
#
_symmetry.space_group_name_H-M   'P 1'
#
loop_
_entity.id
_entity.type
_entity.pdbx_description
1 polymer ?
#
loop_
_entity_poly.entity_id
_entity_poly.type
_entity_poly.pdbx_seq_one_letter_code
_entity_poly.pdbx_strand_id
1 'polypeptide(L)'
;MHADLIRHTRVLGIVGDILKVRATDVGFGDLAVVDNGEGAKSLAQVIRLDKDEVSLQVFAGSKGLSTDASVQFLGHPMRVPYSPNILGRIFDGSGQPIDDGPSLAVDPLIDIGGPSVNPTTRLVPDKMIMTNVPMIDVFNCLVESQKIPIFSIAGEPYNQLLARIGIQADADIVIFAGLGLIFDDFHFFRSMFEDQGVFQRTIMFVNLASDPIVERLLVPDMALKVAERFAVEESKRVLVLMTDMTAFADALKEIGIAMEKIPSNRGYTGDLYTQLAQRYERACDYKGAGSVTILTVTTMPGDDVTHPVPDNTGYITEGQFYLHDGVLDPFGSLSRLKQQVIGKVTREDHSQIMNTMIRFYSAGKDAEKKKAMAFELSPVDVKCLKFSEAFEKRFMDIEVSLPLNDALDLCWQTLAECFEPEELLMKEALVERFFPKKSEVAAAEPAVTPAE
;
A
#
# COMPACT_ATOMS: atom_id res chain seq x y z
N MET A 1 -27.51 -4.94 -27.07
CA MET A 1 -26.68 -5.87 -27.85
C MET A 1 -25.94 -5.04 -28.88
N HIS A 2 -24.85 -4.36 -28.51
CA HIS A 2 -23.96 -3.74 -29.48
C HIS A 2 -23.07 -4.87 -30.02
N ALA A 3 -23.21 -5.17 -31.31
CA ALA A 3 -22.28 -6.04 -32.00
C ALA A 3 -20.89 -5.36 -31.88
N ASP A 4 -19.92 -6.06 -31.26
CA ASP A 4 -18.53 -5.64 -31.18
C ASP A 4 -18.05 -5.52 -32.66
N LEU A 5 -18.05 -4.32 -33.19
CA LEU A 5 -17.54 -4.01 -34.53
C LEU A 5 -16.03 -4.07 -34.43
N ILE A 6 -15.46 -5.22 -34.74
CA ILE A 6 -14.01 -5.41 -34.89
C ILE A 6 -13.57 -4.49 -36.04
N ARG A 7 -12.75 -3.49 -35.71
CA ARG A 7 -12.21 -2.54 -36.68
C ARG A 7 -10.74 -2.78 -36.86
N HIS A 8 -10.34 -3.00 -38.10
CA HIS A 8 -8.94 -3.13 -38.48
C HIS A 8 -8.45 -1.85 -39.14
N THR A 9 -7.29 -1.38 -38.76
CA THR A 9 -6.59 -0.26 -39.39
C THR A 9 -5.10 -0.56 -39.53
N ARG A 10 -4.41 0.19 -40.36
CA ARG A 10 -2.95 0.08 -40.52
C ARG A 10 -2.25 1.17 -39.72
N VAL A 11 -1.01 0.89 -39.36
CA VAL A 11 -0.14 1.83 -38.65
C VAL A 11 0.24 2.97 -39.59
N LEU A 12 0.08 4.21 -39.13
CA LEU A 12 0.51 5.43 -39.85
C LEU A 12 1.94 5.79 -39.51
N GLY A 13 2.38 5.49 -38.29
CA GLY A 13 3.73 5.79 -37.79
C GLY A 13 3.98 5.18 -36.42
N ILE A 14 5.25 5.03 -36.09
CA ILE A 14 5.72 4.48 -34.82
C ILE A 14 6.73 5.47 -34.23
N VAL A 15 6.52 5.89 -32.96
CA VAL A 15 7.43 6.75 -32.23
C VAL A 15 7.64 6.17 -30.85
N GLY A 16 8.83 5.62 -30.58
CA GLY A 16 9.06 4.80 -29.38
C GLY A 16 8.06 3.63 -29.36
N ASP A 17 7.39 3.41 -28.24
CA ASP A 17 6.37 2.37 -28.10
C ASP A 17 4.95 2.86 -28.39
N ILE A 18 4.81 4.01 -29.03
CA ILE A 18 3.54 4.59 -29.44
C ILE A 18 3.29 4.36 -30.92
N LEU A 19 2.15 3.74 -31.23
CA LEU A 19 1.63 3.62 -32.58
C LEU A 19 0.63 4.74 -32.87
N LYS A 20 0.73 5.31 -34.06
CA LYS A 20 -0.29 6.22 -34.58
C LYS A 20 -1.09 5.51 -35.67
N VAL A 21 -2.40 5.55 -35.54
CA VAL A 21 -3.33 4.94 -36.49
C VAL A 21 -4.48 5.90 -36.77
N ARG A 22 -5.23 5.65 -37.85
CA ARG A 22 -6.46 6.40 -38.13
C ARG A 22 -7.68 5.55 -37.80
N ALA A 23 -8.51 6.04 -36.86
CA ALA A 23 -9.73 5.36 -36.47
C ALA A 23 -10.79 6.36 -35.99
N THR A 24 -12.06 5.98 -36.09
CA THR A 24 -13.23 6.72 -35.59
C THR A 24 -14.01 5.84 -34.62
N ASP A 25 -14.80 6.43 -33.71
CA ASP A 25 -15.61 5.74 -32.70
C ASP A 25 -14.81 4.84 -31.80
N VAL A 26 -13.66 5.32 -31.37
CA VAL A 26 -12.75 4.68 -30.40
C VAL A 26 -12.72 5.53 -29.14
N GLY A 27 -12.80 4.89 -27.97
CA GLY A 27 -12.76 5.55 -26.68
C GLY A 27 -11.33 5.71 -26.15
N PHE A 28 -11.12 6.72 -25.31
CA PHE A 28 -9.89 6.84 -24.54
C PHE A 28 -9.79 5.66 -23.54
N GLY A 29 -8.64 4.97 -23.52
CA GLY A 29 -8.44 3.80 -22.68
C GLY A 29 -8.91 2.49 -23.31
N ASP A 30 -9.56 2.50 -24.48
CA ASP A 30 -9.91 1.27 -25.19
C ASP A 30 -8.66 0.44 -25.52
N LEU A 31 -8.85 -0.88 -25.50
CA LEU A 31 -7.80 -1.81 -25.89
C LEU A 31 -7.84 -2.11 -27.39
N ALA A 32 -6.69 -2.41 -27.92
CA ALA A 32 -6.48 -2.93 -29.27
C ALA A 32 -5.49 -4.09 -29.24
N VAL A 33 -5.55 -4.94 -30.26
CA VAL A 33 -4.54 -5.95 -30.57
C VAL A 33 -3.74 -5.46 -31.75
N VAL A 34 -2.42 -5.41 -31.60
CA VAL A 34 -1.47 -5.10 -32.66
C VAL A 34 -0.88 -6.43 -33.16
N ASP A 35 -1.01 -6.69 -34.46
CA ASP A 35 -0.50 -7.89 -35.13
C ASP A 35 0.55 -7.46 -36.16
N ASN A 36 1.78 -7.93 -36.00
CA ASN A 36 2.89 -7.61 -36.90
C ASN A 36 2.93 -8.44 -38.20
N GLY A 37 1.94 -9.33 -38.38
CA GLY A 37 1.85 -10.20 -39.58
C GLY A 37 2.76 -11.43 -39.51
N GLU A 38 3.66 -11.55 -38.53
CA GLU A 38 4.56 -12.68 -38.33
C GLU A 38 4.09 -13.63 -37.20
N GLY A 39 2.86 -13.44 -36.73
CA GLY A 39 2.23 -14.25 -35.66
C GLY A 39 2.41 -13.73 -34.26
N ALA A 40 3.21 -12.70 -34.02
CA ALA A 40 3.29 -12.03 -32.74
C ALA A 40 2.19 -10.99 -32.59
N LYS A 41 1.39 -11.14 -31.53
CA LYS A 41 0.32 -10.20 -31.17
C LYS A 41 0.62 -9.55 -29.83
N SER A 42 0.39 -8.26 -29.74
CA SER A 42 0.52 -7.51 -28.49
C SER A 42 -0.74 -6.72 -28.21
N LEU A 43 -1.07 -6.57 -26.94
CA LEU A 43 -2.08 -5.61 -26.52
C LEU A 43 -1.53 -4.19 -26.68
N ALA A 44 -2.42 -3.25 -26.92
CA ALA A 44 -2.14 -1.83 -26.90
C ALA A 44 -3.35 -1.09 -26.32
N GLN A 45 -3.10 0.08 -25.73
CA GLN A 45 -4.14 0.91 -25.15
C GLN A 45 -4.17 2.29 -25.81
N VAL A 46 -5.37 2.80 -26.05
CA VAL A 46 -5.59 4.16 -26.54
C VAL A 46 -5.22 5.17 -25.47
N ILE A 47 -4.20 5.97 -25.74
CA ILE A 47 -3.66 6.97 -24.80
C ILE A 47 -3.87 8.42 -25.25
N ARG A 48 -4.23 8.62 -26.55
CA ARG A 48 -4.52 9.94 -27.09
C ARG A 48 -5.46 9.84 -28.27
N LEU A 49 -6.39 10.78 -28.33
CA LEU A 49 -7.32 10.95 -29.44
C LEU A 49 -7.17 12.39 -29.97
N ASP A 50 -6.89 12.54 -31.25
CA ASP A 50 -6.85 13.83 -31.93
C ASP A 50 -7.61 13.71 -33.28
N LYS A 51 -8.89 14.03 -33.24
CA LYS A 51 -9.84 13.82 -34.35
C LYS A 51 -9.92 12.35 -34.75
N ASP A 52 -9.42 12.01 -35.94
CA ASP A 52 -9.34 10.65 -36.49
C ASP A 52 -7.97 9.99 -36.28
N GLU A 53 -7.01 10.72 -35.71
CA GLU A 53 -5.70 10.16 -35.33
C GLU A 53 -5.73 9.65 -33.88
N VAL A 54 -5.40 8.38 -33.73
CA VAL A 54 -5.40 7.66 -32.45
C VAL A 54 -3.97 7.24 -32.12
N SER A 55 -3.48 7.59 -30.94
CA SER A 55 -2.20 7.09 -30.42
C SER A 55 -2.43 5.94 -29.45
N LEU A 56 -1.74 4.85 -29.70
CA LEU A 56 -1.80 3.60 -28.91
C LEU A 56 -0.45 3.34 -28.28
N GLN A 57 -0.43 3.06 -26.98
CA GLN A 57 0.74 2.52 -26.30
C GLN A 57 0.73 1.01 -26.41
N VAL A 58 1.78 0.44 -26.99
CA VAL A 58 1.93 -1.02 -27.15
C VAL A 58 2.51 -1.60 -25.85
N PHE A 59 1.90 -2.68 -25.33
CA PHE A 59 2.33 -3.29 -24.08
C PHE A 59 3.70 -3.98 -24.21
N ALA A 60 3.89 -4.81 -25.22
CA ALA A 60 5.16 -5.49 -25.45
C ALA A 60 6.26 -4.62 -26.10
N GLY A 61 6.02 -3.31 -26.22
CA GLY A 61 6.88 -2.38 -26.93
C GLY A 61 6.74 -2.50 -28.47
N SER A 62 7.42 -1.60 -29.17
CA SER A 62 7.34 -1.51 -30.64
C SER A 62 8.41 -2.32 -31.40
N LYS A 63 9.30 -3.00 -30.67
CA LYS A 63 10.40 -3.75 -31.28
C LYS A 63 9.86 -4.86 -32.21
N GLY A 64 10.25 -4.82 -33.48
CA GLY A 64 9.78 -5.77 -34.48
C GLY A 64 8.44 -5.39 -35.13
N LEU A 65 7.82 -4.28 -34.77
CA LEU A 65 6.64 -3.74 -35.44
C LEU A 65 7.06 -2.95 -36.68
N SER A 66 6.27 -3.07 -37.75
CA SER A 66 6.41 -2.28 -38.96
C SER A 66 5.15 -1.48 -39.23
N THR A 67 5.21 -0.57 -40.19
CA THR A 67 4.01 0.18 -40.67
C THR A 67 2.98 -0.72 -41.37
N ASP A 68 3.37 -1.96 -41.71
CA ASP A 68 2.46 -2.96 -42.28
C ASP A 68 1.67 -3.71 -41.20
N ALA A 69 2.00 -3.50 -39.92
CA ALA A 69 1.24 -4.06 -38.79
C ALA A 69 -0.23 -3.62 -38.86
N SER A 70 -1.11 -4.52 -38.48
CA SER A 70 -2.54 -4.25 -38.35
C SER A 70 -2.95 -4.02 -36.90
N VAL A 71 -3.89 -3.12 -36.69
CA VAL A 71 -4.44 -2.82 -35.37
C VAL A 71 -5.92 -3.15 -35.37
N GLN A 72 -6.33 -3.98 -34.41
CA GLN A 72 -7.73 -4.37 -34.19
C GLN A 72 -8.21 -3.81 -32.86
N PHE A 73 -9.13 -2.85 -32.87
CA PHE A 73 -9.74 -2.33 -31.64
C PHE A 73 -10.73 -3.34 -31.05
N LEU A 74 -10.70 -3.49 -29.74
CA LEU A 74 -11.57 -4.41 -29.01
C LEU A 74 -12.91 -3.76 -28.60
N GLY A 75 -13.01 -2.42 -28.65
CA GLY A 75 -14.22 -1.66 -28.33
C GLY A 75 -14.56 -1.62 -26.83
N HIS A 76 -13.59 -1.88 -26.00
CA HIS A 76 -13.73 -1.80 -24.56
C HIS A 76 -12.38 -1.49 -23.88
N PRO A 77 -12.38 -0.86 -22.71
CA PRO A 77 -11.20 -0.65 -21.88
C PRO A 77 -10.72 -1.98 -21.27
N MET A 78 -9.67 -1.89 -20.46
CA MET A 78 -9.15 -3.04 -19.72
C MET A 78 -10.23 -3.65 -18.83
N ARG A 79 -10.32 -4.99 -18.84
CA ARG A 79 -11.25 -5.79 -18.05
C ARG A 79 -10.53 -6.86 -17.27
N VAL A 80 -11.05 -7.19 -16.08
CA VAL A 80 -10.54 -8.26 -15.23
C VAL A 80 -11.66 -9.20 -14.81
N PRO A 81 -11.39 -10.48 -14.59
CA PRO A 81 -12.35 -11.40 -14.01
C PRO A 81 -12.77 -10.93 -12.61
N TYR A 82 -14.06 -11.08 -12.31
CA TYR A 82 -14.60 -10.81 -10.97
C TYR A 82 -15.59 -11.90 -10.57
N SER A 83 -15.20 -12.71 -9.63
CA SER A 83 -16.00 -13.73 -8.98
C SER A 83 -15.25 -14.24 -7.74
N PRO A 84 -15.86 -15.05 -6.86
CA PRO A 84 -15.13 -15.74 -5.78
C PRO A 84 -13.98 -16.64 -6.27
N ASN A 85 -14.00 -17.06 -7.55
CA ASN A 85 -12.95 -17.93 -8.13
C ASN A 85 -11.59 -17.23 -8.31
N ILE A 86 -11.54 -15.90 -8.19
CA ILE A 86 -10.27 -15.15 -8.26
C ILE A 86 -9.52 -15.08 -6.94
N LEU A 87 -10.12 -15.55 -5.83
CA LEU A 87 -9.42 -15.67 -4.56
C LEU A 87 -8.35 -16.77 -4.67
N GLY A 88 -7.17 -16.50 -4.15
CA GLY A 88 -6.01 -17.38 -4.28
C GLY A 88 -5.39 -17.40 -5.69
N ARG A 89 -5.61 -16.36 -6.49
CA ARG A 89 -5.10 -16.30 -7.87
C ARG A 89 -4.09 -15.18 -8.05
N ILE A 90 -3.20 -15.37 -9.03
CA ILE A 90 -2.16 -14.40 -9.43
C ILE A 90 -2.41 -13.99 -10.88
N PHE A 91 -2.46 -12.68 -11.11
CA PHE A 91 -2.65 -12.07 -12.42
C PHE A 91 -1.47 -11.19 -12.79
N ASP A 92 -1.13 -11.17 -14.07
CA ASP A 92 -0.17 -10.21 -14.63
C ASP A 92 -0.79 -8.80 -14.78
N GLY A 93 0.00 -7.86 -15.23
CA GLY A 93 -0.45 -6.48 -15.46
C GLY A 93 -1.41 -6.31 -16.65
N SER A 94 -1.62 -7.36 -17.44
CA SER A 94 -2.64 -7.43 -18.48
C SER A 94 -3.94 -8.12 -18.01
N GLY A 95 -4.02 -8.49 -16.72
CA GLY A 95 -5.18 -9.14 -16.12
C GLY A 95 -5.33 -10.62 -16.47
N GLN A 96 -4.28 -11.24 -17.03
CA GLN A 96 -4.28 -12.67 -17.33
C GLN A 96 -3.77 -13.45 -16.11
N PRO A 97 -4.39 -14.59 -15.77
CA PRO A 97 -3.89 -15.46 -14.71
C PRO A 97 -2.54 -16.11 -15.11
N ILE A 98 -1.58 -16.12 -14.18
CA ILE A 98 -0.22 -16.65 -14.38
C ILE A 98 0.14 -17.77 -13.37
N ASP A 99 -0.83 -18.31 -12.68
CA ASP A 99 -0.67 -19.25 -11.56
C ASP A 99 -1.06 -20.71 -11.91
N ASP A 100 -1.23 -21.05 -13.17
CA ASP A 100 -1.64 -22.39 -13.64
C ASP A 100 -2.96 -22.90 -12.99
N GLY A 101 -3.75 -22.03 -12.38
CA GLY A 101 -5.02 -22.37 -11.74
C GLY A 101 -6.14 -22.66 -12.74
N PRO A 102 -7.36 -23.00 -12.27
CA PRO A 102 -8.52 -23.25 -13.12
C PRO A 102 -8.84 -22.08 -14.06
N SER A 103 -9.38 -22.42 -15.24
CA SER A 103 -9.78 -21.42 -16.24
C SER A 103 -10.88 -20.48 -15.70
N LEU A 104 -10.72 -19.19 -15.88
CA LEU A 104 -11.68 -18.13 -15.55
C LEU A 104 -12.47 -17.64 -16.78
N ALA A 105 -12.44 -18.38 -17.89
CA ALA A 105 -13.04 -17.98 -19.16
C ALA A 105 -14.57 -17.78 -19.11
N VAL A 106 -15.24 -18.37 -18.12
CA VAL A 106 -16.70 -18.26 -17.91
C VAL A 106 -17.07 -17.24 -16.83
N ASP A 107 -16.09 -16.68 -16.14
CA ASP A 107 -16.32 -15.71 -15.08
C ASP A 107 -16.69 -14.34 -15.68
N PRO A 108 -17.55 -13.56 -15.00
CA PRO A 108 -17.88 -12.22 -15.47
C PRO A 108 -16.66 -11.31 -15.48
N LEU A 109 -16.56 -10.47 -16.50
CA LEU A 109 -15.51 -9.46 -16.62
C LEU A 109 -16.05 -8.08 -16.18
N ILE A 110 -15.27 -7.35 -15.42
CA ILE A 110 -15.56 -5.96 -15.03
C ILE A 110 -14.57 -4.99 -15.66
N ASP A 111 -15.05 -3.85 -16.13
CA ASP A 111 -14.20 -2.77 -16.59
C ASP A 111 -13.47 -2.13 -15.41
N ILE A 112 -12.14 -1.96 -15.52
CA ILE A 112 -11.34 -1.34 -14.46
C ILE A 112 -11.50 0.19 -14.43
N GLY A 113 -11.91 0.79 -15.53
CA GLY A 113 -12.18 2.21 -15.64
C GLY A 113 -13.50 2.63 -14.96
N GLY A 114 -13.77 3.91 -15.03
CA GLY A 114 -14.99 4.50 -14.50
C GLY A 114 -14.85 5.11 -13.11
N PRO A 115 -15.85 5.88 -12.68
CA PRO A 115 -15.83 6.57 -11.41
C PRO A 115 -15.85 5.58 -10.25
N SER A 116 -15.27 6.00 -9.13
CA SER A 116 -15.45 5.31 -7.83
C SER A 116 -16.91 5.43 -7.37
N VAL A 117 -17.26 4.59 -6.38
CA VAL A 117 -18.63 4.61 -5.80
C VAL A 117 -18.96 6.00 -5.24
N ASN A 118 -20.24 6.38 -5.37
CA ASN A 118 -20.75 7.70 -4.98
C ASN A 118 -20.31 8.11 -3.57
N PRO A 119 -19.68 9.29 -3.40
CA PRO A 119 -19.21 9.81 -2.12
C PRO A 119 -20.29 9.92 -1.03
N THR A 120 -21.57 10.07 -1.42
CA THR A 120 -22.68 10.18 -0.44
C THR A 120 -22.92 8.88 0.33
N THR A 121 -22.36 7.76 -0.08
CA THR A 121 -22.46 6.48 0.61
C THR A 121 -21.28 6.19 1.52
N ARG A 122 -20.30 7.12 1.61
CA ARG A 122 -19.10 6.97 2.43
C ARG A 122 -19.40 7.31 3.89
N LEU A 123 -18.81 6.52 4.79
CA LEU A 123 -18.86 6.73 6.24
C LEU A 123 -17.54 7.31 6.76
N VAL A 124 -17.60 7.90 7.95
CA VAL A 124 -16.39 8.28 8.69
C VAL A 124 -15.83 7.02 9.35
N PRO A 125 -14.55 6.71 9.17
CA PRO A 125 -13.92 5.53 9.76
C PRO A 125 -13.96 5.55 11.28
N ASP A 126 -14.35 4.43 11.89
CA ASP A 126 -14.43 4.28 13.36
C ASP A 126 -13.98 2.90 13.85
N LYS A 127 -13.44 2.04 12.96
CA LYS A 127 -12.96 0.71 13.28
C LYS A 127 -11.47 0.59 13.03
N MET A 128 -10.79 -0.15 13.90
CA MET A 128 -9.36 -0.41 13.80
C MET A 128 -9.11 -1.75 13.09
N ILE A 129 -8.10 -1.78 12.23
CA ILE A 129 -7.50 -3.01 11.71
C ILE A 129 -6.32 -3.37 12.60
N MET A 130 -6.38 -4.55 13.24
CA MET A 130 -5.30 -5.07 14.06
C MET A 130 -4.21 -5.66 13.15
N THR A 131 -2.99 -5.19 13.30
CA THR A 131 -1.84 -5.65 12.52
C THR A 131 -0.89 -6.54 13.33
N ASN A 132 -1.07 -6.57 14.65
CA ASN A 132 -0.17 -7.18 15.62
C ASN A 132 1.29 -6.64 15.55
N VAL A 133 1.47 -5.49 14.94
CA VAL A 133 2.73 -4.74 14.96
C VAL A 133 2.59 -3.62 15.99
N PRO A 134 3.29 -3.68 17.15
CA PRO A 134 3.07 -2.75 18.26
C PRO A 134 3.26 -1.28 17.86
N MET A 135 4.24 -0.98 17.00
CA MET A 135 4.48 0.39 16.52
C MET A 135 3.32 0.94 15.69
N ILE A 136 2.52 0.06 15.05
CA ILE A 136 1.29 0.45 14.37
C ILE A 136 0.14 0.45 15.38
N ASP A 137 -0.15 -0.67 16.02
CA ASP A 137 -1.38 -0.85 16.76
C ASP A 137 -1.46 -0.01 18.04
N VAL A 138 -0.31 0.18 18.75
CA VAL A 138 -0.26 0.99 19.98
C VAL A 138 -0.02 2.47 19.68
N PHE A 139 0.92 2.80 18.78
CA PHE A 139 1.40 4.19 18.66
C PHE A 139 0.78 4.98 17.51
N ASN A 140 0.23 4.31 16.50
CA ASN A 140 -0.30 4.97 15.30
C ASN A 140 -1.73 4.57 14.94
N CYS A 141 -2.06 3.29 14.94
CA CYS A 141 -3.30 2.66 14.47
C CYS A 141 -3.49 2.68 12.94
N LEU A 142 -3.84 1.54 12.40
CA LEU A 142 -4.42 1.40 11.07
C LEU A 142 -5.95 1.33 11.22
N VAL A 143 -6.67 2.21 10.51
CA VAL A 143 -8.13 2.31 10.61
C VAL A 143 -8.77 1.81 9.31
N GLU A 144 -9.91 1.13 9.40
CA GLU A 144 -10.66 0.71 8.19
C GLU A 144 -10.91 1.92 7.28
N SER A 145 -10.86 1.69 5.98
CA SER A 145 -10.98 2.71 4.93
C SER A 145 -9.93 3.83 4.95
N GLN A 146 -8.89 3.69 5.74
CA GLN A 146 -7.74 4.61 5.71
C GLN A 146 -6.89 4.35 4.46
N LYS A 147 -6.31 5.41 3.93
CA LYS A 147 -5.22 5.37 2.96
C LYS A 147 -3.96 5.91 3.63
N ILE A 148 -2.95 5.06 3.75
CA ILE A 148 -1.71 5.39 4.46
C ILE A 148 -0.49 4.77 3.77
N PRO A 149 0.58 5.52 3.49
CA PRO A 149 1.81 4.99 2.95
C PRO A 149 2.80 4.55 4.05
N ILE A 150 3.64 3.60 3.72
CA ILE A 150 4.92 3.35 4.36
C ILE A 150 5.96 4.13 3.56
N PHE A 151 6.49 5.20 4.11
CA PHE A 151 7.63 5.91 3.56
C PHE A 151 8.92 5.22 3.96
N SER A 152 9.78 4.95 2.99
CA SER A 152 11.04 4.26 3.22
C SER A 152 12.06 4.59 2.13
N ILE A 153 13.27 4.10 2.28
CA ILE A 153 14.31 4.15 1.26
C ILE A 153 14.57 2.77 0.67
N ALA A 154 15.18 2.73 -0.50
CA ALA A 154 15.55 1.46 -1.14
C ALA A 154 16.53 0.68 -0.25
N GLY A 155 16.28 -0.62 -0.09
CA GLY A 155 17.09 -1.52 0.75
C GLY A 155 16.57 -1.71 2.16
N GLU A 156 15.60 -0.94 2.62
CA GLU A 156 14.90 -1.16 3.89
C GLU A 156 13.89 -2.33 3.78
N PRO A 157 13.52 -2.98 4.90
CA PRO A 157 12.65 -4.16 4.89
C PRO A 157 11.16 -3.84 4.76
N TYR A 158 10.80 -2.86 3.92
CA TYR A 158 9.40 -2.44 3.74
C TYR A 158 8.52 -3.54 3.12
N ASN A 159 9.08 -4.40 2.28
CA ASN A 159 8.34 -5.54 1.71
C ASN A 159 8.02 -6.58 2.79
N GLN A 160 8.93 -6.82 3.73
CA GLN A 160 8.71 -7.71 4.87
C GLN A 160 7.58 -7.18 5.78
N LEU A 161 7.63 -5.89 6.12
CA LEU A 161 6.58 -5.24 6.90
C LEU A 161 5.22 -5.29 6.17
N LEU A 162 5.19 -5.01 4.86
CA LEU A 162 3.97 -5.03 4.06
C LEU A 162 3.36 -6.44 3.99
N ALA A 163 4.18 -7.47 3.72
CA ALA A 163 3.74 -8.86 3.68
C ALA A 163 3.18 -9.30 5.03
N ARG A 164 3.88 -8.97 6.12
CA ARG A 164 3.46 -9.29 7.47
C ARG A 164 2.12 -8.66 7.84
N ILE A 165 1.91 -7.37 7.53
CA ILE A 165 0.62 -6.73 7.74
C ILE A 165 -0.47 -7.45 6.94
N GLY A 166 -0.22 -7.82 5.68
CA GLY A 166 -1.16 -8.57 4.86
C GLY A 166 -1.54 -9.95 5.45
N ILE A 167 -0.59 -10.63 6.08
CA ILE A 167 -0.79 -11.92 6.74
C ILE A 167 -1.61 -11.77 8.03
N GLN A 168 -1.23 -10.81 8.88
CA GLN A 168 -1.75 -10.68 10.24
C GLN A 168 -3.00 -9.80 10.34
N ALA A 169 -3.24 -8.93 9.35
CA ALA A 169 -4.36 -8.00 9.39
C ALA A 169 -5.72 -8.70 9.46
N ASP A 170 -6.58 -8.18 10.33
CA ASP A 170 -7.98 -8.60 10.46
C ASP A 170 -8.80 -8.01 9.30
N ALA A 171 -8.60 -8.55 8.10
CA ALA A 171 -9.35 -8.24 6.89
C ALA A 171 -9.93 -9.52 6.27
N ASP A 172 -11.08 -9.41 5.60
CA ASP A 172 -11.72 -10.56 4.96
C ASP A 172 -10.99 -10.99 3.68
N ILE A 173 -10.51 -10.01 2.93
CA ILE A 173 -9.77 -10.20 1.66
C ILE A 173 -8.55 -9.29 1.66
N VAL A 174 -7.44 -9.82 1.18
CA VAL A 174 -6.22 -9.06 0.88
C VAL A 174 -6.03 -9.00 -0.63
N ILE A 175 -5.78 -7.81 -1.16
CA ILE A 175 -5.41 -7.65 -2.57
C ILE A 175 -4.03 -7.04 -2.63
N PHE A 176 -3.10 -7.78 -3.23
CA PHE A 176 -1.73 -7.34 -3.41
C PHE A 176 -1.52 -6.80 -4.82
N ALA A 177 -0.96 -5.62 -4.94
CA ALA A 177 -0.61 -4.95 -6.19
C ALA A 177 0.90 -4.70 -6.25
N GLY A 178 1.60 -5.52 -7.01
CA GLY A 178 3.05 -5.40 -7.23
C GLY A 178 3.36 -4.53 -8.45
N LEU A 179 4.18 -3.48 -8.27
CA LEU A 179 4.43 -2.43 -9.26
C LEU A 179 5.91 -2.36 -9.60
N GLY A 180 6.32 -3.05 -10.65
CA GLY A 180 7.72 -3.12 -11.08
C GLY A 180 8.59 -3.93 -10.12
N LEU A 181 8.06 -5.03 -9.58
CA LEU A 181 8.80 -5.90 -8.68
C LEU A 181 9.94 -6.61 -9.39
N ILE A 182 11.06 -6.78 -8.71
CA ILE A 182 12.04 -7.78 -9.13
C ILE A 182 11.48 -9.18 -8.84
N PHE A 183 12.01 -10.19 -9.56
CA PHE A 183 11.51 -11.56 -9.44
C PHE A 183 11.59 -12.10 -8.01
N ASP A 184 12.68 -11.78 -7.29
CA ASP A 184 12.89 -12.23 -5.91
C ASP A 184 11.84 -11.67 -4.95
N ASP A 185 11.47 -10.40 -5.10
CA ASP A 185 10.40 -9.78 -4.30
C ASP A 185 9.03 -10.41 -4.59
N PHE A 186 8.73 -10.67 -5.87
CA PHE A 186 7.51 -11.39 -6.24
C PHE A 186 7.45 -12.77 -5.60
N HIS A 187 8.55 -13.53 -5.70
CA HIS A 187 8.64 -14.87 -5.12
C HIS A 187 8.52 -14.82 -3.58
N PHE A 188 9.14 -13.83 -2.96
CA PHE A 188 9.02 -13.59 -1.52
C PHE A 188 7.56 -13.39 -1.08
N PHE A 189 6.82 -12.47 -1.71
CA PHE A 189 5.41 -12.24 -1.35
C PHE A 189 4.54 -13.47 -1.57
N ARG A 190 4.72 -14.15 -2.70
CA ARG A 190 3.99 -15.37 -3.01
C ARG A 190 4.23 -16.44 -1.95
N SER A 191 5.49 -16.77 -1.66
CA SER A 191 5.86 -17.77 -0.67
C SER A 191 5.32 -17.42 0.71
N MET A 192 5.49 -16.17 1.15
CA MET A 192 4.99 -15.72 2.45
C MET A 192 3.47 -15.91 2.59
N PHE A 193 2.68 -15.57 1.57
CA PHE A 193 1.24 -15.74 1.63
C PHE A 193 0.80 -17.22 1.54
N GLU A 194 1.52 -18.04 0.75
CA GLU A 194 1.27 -19.49 0.66
C GLU A 194 1.63 -20.19 1.98
N ASP A 195 2.83 -19.98 2.51
CA ASP A 195 3.36 -20.65 3.70
C ASP A 195 2.55 -20.33 4.97
N GLN A 196 2.08 -19.10 5.08
CA GLN A 196 1.24 -18.66 6.20
C GLN A 196 -0.25 -18.97 6.02
N GLY A 197 -0.63 -19.65 4.94
CA GLY A 197 -2.00 -20.14 4.71
C GLY A 197 -3.03 -19.04 4.43
N VAL A 198 -2.60 -17.81 4.13
CA VAL A 198 -3.51 -16.69 3.83
C VAL A 198 -3.76 -16.50 2.35
N PHE A 199 -3.07 -17.26 1.50
CA PHE A 199 -3.17 -17.14 0.05
C PHE A 199 -4.59 -17.34 -0.47
N GLN A 200 -5.40 -18.22 0.15
CA GLN A 200 -6.79 -18.47 -0.24
C GLN A 200 -7.73 -17.25 -0.10
N ARG A 201 -7.36 -16.26 0.72
CA ARG A 201 -8.08 -14.98 0.84
C ARG A 201 -7.34 -13.82 0.15
N THR A 202 -6.29 -14.11 -0.61
CA THR A 202 -5.43 -13.13 -1.26
C THR A 202 -5.60 -13.17 -2.77
N ILE A 203 -5.61 -12.02 -3.41
CA ILE A 203 -5.57 -11.85 -4.86
C ILE A 203 -4.31 -11.05 -5.17
N MET A 204 -3.51 -11.49 -6.13
CA MET A 204 -2.29 -10.78 -6.52
C MET A 204 -2.41 -10.28 -7.96
N PHE A 205 -2.18 -8.97 -8.17
CA PHE A 205 -1.95 -8.36 -9.47
C PHE A 205 -0.50 -7.90 -9.52
N VAL A 206 0.27 -8.40 -10.46
CA VAL A 206 1.72 -8.20 -10.45
C VAL A 206 2.24 -7.72 -11.80
N ASN A 207 3.03 -6.65 -11.76
CA ASN A 207 3.89 -6.23 -12.87
C ASN A 207 5.34 -6.37 -12.39
N LEU A 208 6.11 -7.18 -13.09
CA LEU A 208 7.54 -7.33 -12.82
C LEU A 208 8.34 -6.16 -13.43
N ALA A 209 9.57 -5.99 -12.98
CA ALA A 209 10.45 -4.94 -13.50
C ALA A 209 10.77 -5.11 -15.00
N SER A 210 10.73 -6.37 -15.48
CA SER A 210 10.92 -6.72 -16.90
C SER A 210 9.68 -6.57 -17.76
N ASP A 211 8.51 -6.44 -17.12
CA ASP A 211 7.23 -6.38 -17.84
C ASP A 211 6.95 -4.97 -18.41
N PRO A 212 6.02 -4.87 -19.37
CA PRO A 212 5.67 -3.61 -19.98
C PRO A 212 5.27 -2.54 -18.96
N ILE A 213 5.77 -1.32 -19.17
CA ILE A 213 5.56 -0.21 -18.23
C ILE A 213 4.09 0.24 -18.15
N VAL A 214 3.33 0.07 -19.23
CA VAL A 214 1.89 0.37 -19.26
C VAL A 214 1.11 -0.52 -18.30
N GLU A 215 1.48 -1.78 -18.19
CA GLU A 215 0.86 -2.72 -17.25
C GLU A 215 1.01 -2.26 -15.80
N ARG A 216 2.16 -1.64 -15.46
CA ARG A 216 2.41 -1.07 -14.13
C ARG A 216 1.38 0.02 -13.77
N LEU A 217 0.88 0.74 -14.76
CA LEU A 217 -0.18 1.75 -14.55
C LEU A 217 -1.56 1.13 -14.36
N LEU A 218 -1.80 -0.06 -14.92
CA LEU A 218 -3.10 -0.75 -14.86
C LEU A 218 -3.27 -1.55 -13.57
N VAL A 219 -2.20 -2.09 -13.02
CA VAL A 219 -2.23 -2.95 -11.81
C VAL A 219 -2.96 -2.30 -10.63
N PRO A 220 -2.72 -1.04 -10.24
CA PRO A 220 -3.47 -0.41 -9.16
C PRO A 220 -4.96 -0.29 -9.46
N ASP A 221 -5.32 0.02 -10.72
CA ASP A 221 -6.71 0.19 -11.11
C ASP A 221 -7.46 -1.15 -11.12
N MET A 222 -6.81 -2.25 -11.52
CA MET A 222 -7.36 -3.60 -11.41
C MET A 222 -7.61 -3.99 -9.94
N ALA A 223 -6.59 -3.85 -9.10
CA ALA A 223 -6.66 -4.16 -7.68
C ALA A 223 -7.78 -3.38 -6.97
N LEU A 224 -7.82 -2.07 -7.18
CA LEU A 224 -8.81 -1.19 -6.56
C LEU A 224 -10.23 -1.43 -7.08
N LYS A 225 -10.39 -1.76 -8.37
CA LYS A 225 -11.71 -2.06 -8.92
C LYS A 225 -12.28 -3.35 -8.36
N VAL A 226 -11.46 -4.38 -8.24
CA VAL A 226 -11.83 -5.64 -7.62
C VAL A 226 -12.15 -5.43 -6.13
N ALA A 227 -11.33 -4.64 -5.42
CA ALA A 227 -11.57 -4.29 -4.02
C ALA A 227 -12.93 -3.60 -3.81
N GLU A 228 -13.24 -2.58 -4.62
CA GLU A 228 -14.53 -1.88 -4.57
C GLU A 228 -15.72 -2.84 -4.76
N ARG A 229 -15.59 -3.79 -5.70
CA ARG A 229 -16.64 -4.76 -5.97
C ARG A 229 -16.89 -5.69 -4.78
N PHE A 230 -15.84 -6.29 -4.23
CA PHE A 230 -15.97 -7.14 -3.03
C PHE A 230 -16.54 -6.36 -1.83
N ALA A 231 -16.11 -5.11 -1.64
CA ALA A 231 -16.61 -4.30 -0.56
C ALA A 231 -18.10 -3.94 -0.74
N VAL A 232 -18.52 -3.55 -1.93
CA VAL A 232 -19.89 -3.07 -2.18
C VAL A 232 -20.88 -4.22 -2.39
N GLU A 233 -20.52 -5.26 -3.16
CA GLU A 233 -21.44 -6.32 -3.54
C GLU A 233 -21.48 -7.48 -2.52
N GLU A 234 -20.34 -7.77 -1.89
CA GLU A 234 -20.21 -8.88 -0.94
C GLU A 234 -20.00 -8.43 0.51
N SER A 235 -20.04 -7.12 0.77
CA SER A 235 -19.86 -6.52 2.11
C SER A 235 -18.56 -6.96 2.81
N LYS A 236 -17.48 -7.12 2.04
CA LYS A 236 -16.17 -7.57 2.56
C LYS A 236 -15.33 -6.38 3.02
N ARG A 237 -14.56 -6.60 4.08
CA ARG A 237 -13.49 -5.69 4.51
C ARG A 237 -12.23 -6.06 3.70
N VAL A 238 -11.86 -5.19 2.77
CA VAL A 238 -10.77 -5.44 1.83
C VAL A 238 -9.56 -4.58 2.18
N LEU A 239 -8.41 -5.23 2.38
CA LEU A 239 -7.12 -4.55 2.52
C LEU A 239 -6.35 -4.63 1.21
N VAL A 240 -6.05 -3.48 0.62
CA VAL A 240 -5.25 -3.37 -0.61
C VAL A 240 -3.84 -2.96 -0.23
N LEU A 241 -2.88 -3.79 -0.59
CA LEU A 241 -1.44 -3.59 -0.39
C LEU A 241 -0.79 -3.26 -1.73
N MET A 242 -0.08 -2.13 -1.84
CA MET A 242 0.60 -1.75 -3.09
C MET A 242 2.07 -1.45 -2.84
N THR A 243 2.95 -1.99 -3.66
CA THR A 243 4.39 -1.72 -3.63
C THR A 243 4.96 -1.73 -5.05
N ASP A 244 5.62 -0.69 -5.56
CA ASP A 244 5.95 0.60 -4.98
C ASP A 244 5.26 1.74 -5.74
N MET A 245 4.68 2.69 -5.04
CA MET A 245 4.00 3.83 -5.68
C MET A 245 4.96 4.81 -6.35
N THR A 246 6.24 4.81 -5.98
CA THR A 246 7.27 5.56 -6.69
C THR A 246 7.55 4.93 -8.06
N ALA A 247 7.59 3.59 -8.16
CA ALA A 247 7.69 2.90 -9.44
C ALA A 247 6.46 3.16 -10.35
N PHE A 248 5.26 3.27 -9.77
CA PHE A 248 4.07 3.73 -10.50
C PHE A 248 4.22 5.15 -11.05
N ALA A 249 4.71 6.08 -10.23
CA ALA A 249 4.93 7.46 -10.65
C ALA A 249 6.02 7.58 -11.73
N ASP A 250 7.07 6.77 -11.64
CA ASP A 250 8.12 6.71 -12.68
C ASP A 250 7.56 6.15 -13.99
N ALA A 251 6.64 5.19 -13.95
CA ALA A 251 5.92 4.73 -15.13
C ALA A 251 5.09 5.85 -15.79
N LEU A 252 4.38 6.67 -14.98
CA LEU A 252 3.67 7.85 -15.49
C LEU A 252 4.61 8.85 -16.15
N LYS A 253 5.78 9.07 -15.56
CA LYS A 253 6.81 9.96 -16.10
C LYS A 253 7.32 9.46 -17.43
N GLU A 254 7.64 8.18 -17.55
CA GLU A 254 8.17 7.57 -18.77
C GLU A 254 7.15 7.64 -19.93
N ILE A 255 5.90 7.28 -19.68
CA ILE A 255 4.81 7.41 -20.66
C ILE A 255 4.56 8.89 -21.01
N GLY A 256 4.63 9.79 -20.01
CA GLY A 256 4.52 11.22 -20.24
C GLY A 256 5.60 11.76 -21.18
N ILE A 257 6.83 11.31 -21.05
CA ILE A 257 7.95 11.65 -21.95
C ILE A 257 7.68 11.11 -23.37
N ALA A 258 7.26 9.85 -23.49
CA ALA A 258 6.93 9.25 -24.78
C ALA A 258 5.76 9.96 -25.48
N MET A 259 4.83 10.54 -24.72
CA MET A 259 3.73 11.37 -25.24
C MET A 259 4.09 12.83 -25.45
N GLU A 260 5.35 13.23 -25.27
CA GLU A 260 5.80 14.61 -25.39
C GLU A 260 5.07 15.59 -24.44
N LYS A 261 4.58 15.10 -23.28
CA LYS A 261 3.98 15.99 -22.27
C LYS A 261 5.04 16.91 -21.67
N ILE A 262 4.63 18.16 -21.39
CA ILE A 262 5.48 19.14 -20.75
C ILE A 262 5.81 18.65 -19.32
N PRO A 263 7.09 18.44 -18.99
CA PRO A 263 7.47 17.98 -17.65
C PRO A 263 7.28 19.08 -16.60
N SER A 264 6.91 18.67 -15.40
CA SER A 264 6.84 19.49 -14.21
C SER A 264 8.04 19.22 -13.29
N ASN A 265 7.88 19.32 -11.97
CA ASN A 265 8.92 19.13 -10.98
C ASN A 265 9.62 17.76 -11.13
N ARG A 266 10.95 17.75 -11.19
CA ARG A 266 11.82 16.57 -11.36
C ARG A 266 11.47 15.68 -12.57
N GLY A 267 10.81 16.25 -13.56
CA GLY A 267 10.43 15.55 -14.79
C GLY A 267 9.13 14.73 -14.71
N TYR A 268 8.42 14.77 -13.60
CA TYR A 268 7.08 14.18 -13.50
C TYR A 268 6.06 14.97 -14.29
N THR A 269 4.95 14.34 -14.64
CA THR A 269 3.85 15.00 -15.34
C THR A 269 3.08 15.93 -14.41
N GLY A 270 2.53 17.03 -14.92
CA GLY A 270 1.80 18.02 -14.12
C GLY A 270 0.53 17.47 -13.45
N ASP A 271 0.05 16.32 -13.88
CA ASP A 271 -1.13 15.61 -13.34
C ASP A 271 -0.78 14.54 -12.29
N LEU A 272 0.49 14.44 -11.82
CA LEU A 272 0.94 13.43 -10.85
C LEU A 272 0.04 13.38 -9.61
N TYR A 273 -0.26 14.54 -9.00
CA TYR A 273 -1.17 14.62 -7.85
C TYR A 273 -2.52 13.97 -8.14
N THR A 274 -3.12 14.33 -9.28
CA THR A 274 -4.42 13.81 -9.70
C THR A 274 -4.38 12.29 -9.91
N GLN A 275 -3.31 11.80 -10.54
CA GLN A 275 -3.13 10.37 -10.79
C GLN A 275 -3.00 9.57 -9.48
N LEU A 276 -2.25 10.07 -8.52
CA LEU A 276 -2.15 9.46 -7.19
C LEU A 276 -3.49 9.55 -6.44
N ALA A 277 -4.10 10.74 -6.41
CA ALA A 277 -5.36 10.98 -5.71
C ALA A 277 -6.50 10.09 -6.21
N GLN A 278 -6.63 9.89 -7.52
CA GLN A 278 -7.66 9.00 -8.11
C GLN A 278 -7.60 7.57 -7.58
N ARG A 279 -6.42 7.09 -7.19
CA ARG A 279 -6.23 5.76 -6.64
C ARG A 279 -6.42 5.74 -5.14
N TYR A 280 -5.78 6.64 -4.41
CA TYR A 280 -5.92 6.71 -2.95
C TYR A 280 -7.34 7.04 -2.50
N GLU A 281 -8.08 7.88 -3.24
CA GLU A 281 -9.47 8.24 -2.92
C GLU A 281 -10.48 7.10 -3.10
N ARG A 282 -10.04 5.92 -3.54
CA ARG A 282 -10.87 4.70 -3.55
C ARG A 282 -10.96 4.02 -2.18
N ALA A 283 -10.11 4.39 -1.23
CA ALA A 283 -10.26 3.97 0.17
C ALA A 283 -11.58 4.53 0.73
N CYS A 284 -12.43 3.65 1.25
CA CYS A 284 -13.78 4.03 1.65
C CYS A 284 -14.42 2.98 2.57
N ASP A 285 -15.17 3.42 3.57
CA ASP A 285 -16.15 2.62 4.30
C ASP A 285 -17.53 2.92 3.71
N TYR A 286 -18.18 1.90 3.18
CA TYR A 286 -19.44 2.03 2.44
C TYR A 286 -20.64 1.79 3.36
N LYS A 287 -21.57 2.74 3.37
CA LYS A 287 -22.78 2.64 4.19
C LYS A 287 -23.59 1.38 3.87
N GLY A 288 -23.69 0.47 4.84
CA GLY A 288 -24.45 -0.78 4.69
C GLY A 288 -23.76 -1.84 3.84
N ALA A 289 -22.47 -1.70 3.61
CA ALA A 289 -21.64 -2.65 2.86
C ALA A 289 -20.29 -2.84 3.55
N GLY A 290 -19.24 -3.23 2.83
CA GLY A 290 -17.89 -3.40 3.35
C GLY A 290 -17.02 -2.15 3.24
N SER A 291 -15.70 -2.35 3.34
CA SER A 291 -14.72 -1.27 3.31
C SER A 291 -13.52 -1.61 2.41
N VAL A 292 -12.86 -0.57 1.90
CA VAL A 292 -11.56 -0.66 1.21
C VAL A 292 -10.54 0.16 1.97
N THR A 293 -9.52 -0.49 2.50
CA THR A 293 -8.37 0.14 3.16
C THR A 293 -7.16 0.02 2.25
N ILE A 294 -6.35 1.08 2.14
CA ILE A 294 -5.20 1.12 1.25
C ILE A 294 -3.93 1.36 2.06
N LEU A 295 -3.01 0.40 2.01
CA LEU A 295 -1.67 0.52 2.54
C LEU A 295 -0.66 0.41 1.40
N THR A 296 0.19 1.40 1.24
CA THR A 296 1.17 1.43 0.15
C THR A 296 2.59 1.55 0.66
N VAL A 297 3.55 1.07 -0.13
CA VAL A 297 4.94 1.52 -0.02
C VAL A 297 5.14 2.69 -0.96
N THR A 298 5.86 3.70 -0.52
CA THR A 298 6.33 4.81 -1.33
C THR A 298 7.79 5.06 -0.99
N THR A 299 8.68 4.61 -1.85
CA THR A 299 10.11 4.81 -1.66
C THR A 299 10.49 6.28 -1.90
N MET A 300 11.45 6.77 -1.12
CA MET A 300 11.94 8.14 -1.17
C MET A 300 13.35 8.17 -1.76
N PRO A 301 13.51 8.56 -3.04
CA PRO A 301 14.83 8.67 -3.63
C PRO A 301 15.72 9.68 -2.87
N GLY A 302 16.88 9.21 -2.39
CA GLY A 302 17.81 10.03 -1.61
C GLY A 302 17.34 10.42 -0.21
N ASP A 303 16.40 9.65 0.36
CA ASP A 303 15.75 9.93 1.66
C ASP A 303 15.10 11.33 1.71
N ASP A 304 14.60 11.78 0.56
CA ASP A 304 14.04 13.13 0.39
C ASP A 304 12.52 13.07 0.43
N VAL A 305 11.93 13.34 1.59
CA VAL A 305 10.48 13.43 1.79
C VAL A 305 9.84 14.55 0.95
N THR A 306 10.62 15.53 0.47
CA THR A 306 10.15 16.61 -0.42
C THR A 306 10.20 16.23 -1.90
N HIS A 307 10.60 14.98 -2.21
CA HIS A 307 10.50 14.45 -3.55
C HIS A 307 9.01 14.42 -4.00
N PRO A 308 8.69 14.74 -5.28
CA PRO A 308 7.30 14.93 -5.73
C PRO A 308 6.35 13.78 -5.39
N VAL A 309 6.82 12.53 -5.33
CA VAL A 309 5.96 11.38 -5.05
C VAL A 309 5.58 11.30 -3.57
N PRO A 310 6.51 11.22 -2.60
CA PRO A 310 6.15 11.22 -1.18
C PRO A 310 5.48 12.53 -0.76
N ASP A 311 5.90 13.70 -1.27
CA ASP A 311 5.28 14.98 -0.95
C ASP A 311 3.79 15.02 -1.34
N ASN A 312 3.45 14.70 -2.60
CA ASN A 312 2.06 14.60 -3.03
C ASN A 312 1.28 13.52 -2.26
N THR A 313 1.89 12.37 -2.00
CA THR A 313 1.26 11.29 -1.24
C THR A 313 0.89 11.74 0.17
N GLY A 314 1.78 12.49 0.86
CA GLY A 314 1.54 13.01 2.20
C GLY A 314 0.36 13.98 2.29
N TYR A 315 0.04 14.73 1.22
CA TYR A 315 -1.14 15.59 1.15
C TYR A 315 -2.45 14.82 0.90
N ILE A 316 -2.37 13.69 0.17
CA ILE A 316 -3.56 12.91 -0.20
C ILE A 316 -4.00 11.98 0.92
N THR A 317 -3.06 11.43 1.69
CA THR A 317 -3.27 10.35 2.66
C THR A 317 -3.57 10.85 4.07
N GLU A 318 -4.11 9.97 4.94
CA GLU A 318 -4.42 10.30 6.33
C GLU A 318 -3.25 10.01 7.29
N GLY A 319 -2.03 10.26 6.87
CA GLY A 319 -0.80 10.07 7.64
C GLY A 319 0.23 9.27 6.86
N GLN A 320 1.25 8.80 7.56
CA GLN A 320 2.30 7.93 7.02
C GLN A 320 2.90 7.07 8.13
N PHE A 321 3.40 5.90 7.76
CA PHE A 321 4.34 5.14 8.55
C PHE A 321 5.74 5.39 7.98
N TYR A 322 6.71 5.67 8.81
CA TYR A 322 8.07 5.95 8.40
C TYR A 322 8.97 4.79 8.83
N LEU A 323 9.51 4.06 7.86
CA LEU A 323 10.42 2.94 8.07
C LEU A 323 11.84 3.37 7.70
N HIS A 324 12.73 3.38 8.69
CA HIS A 324 14.12 3.77 8.54
C HIS A 324 15.01 2.96 9.48
N ASP A 325 16.22 2.59 9.05
CA ASP A 325 17.15 1.71 9.81
C ASP A 325 16.50 0.41 10.29
N GLY A 326 15.59 -0.17 9.51
CA GLY A 326 14.90 -1.43 9.82
C GLY A 326 13.78 -1.32 10.85
N VAL A 327 13.45 -0.13 11.34
CA VAL A 327 12.44 0.09 12.38
C VAL A 327 11.40 1.14 11.98
N LEU A 328 10.21 1.03 12.55
CA LEU A 328 9.19 2.08 12.40
C LEU A 328 9.49 3.25 13.34
N ASP A 329 9.82 4.41 12.76
CA ASP A 329 10.12 5.61 13.55
C ASP A 329 8.85 6.18 14.21
N PRO A 330 8.79 6.26 15.55
CA PRO A 330 7.63 6.79 16.27
C PRO A 330 7.42 8.30 16.10
N PHE A 331 8.44 9.05 15.69
CA PHE A 331 8.36 10.51 15.50
C PHE A 331 7.97 10.88 14.07
N GLY A 332 8.46 10.15 13.08
CA GLY A 332 8.11 10.34 11.67
C GLY A 332 6.76 9.73 11.31
N SER A 333 6.32 8.70 12.04
CA SER A 333 5.04 8.03 11.78
C SER A 333 3.86 8.80 12.39
N LEU A 334 2.78 8.90 11.62
CA LEU A 334 1.55 9.59 12.03
C LEU A 334 0.32 8.94 11.40
N SER A 335 -0.69 8.61 12.20
CA SER A 335 -2.04 8.34 11.72
C SER A 335 -2.99 9.43 12.19
N ARG A 336 -3.57 10.17 11.25
CA ARG A 336 -4.53 11.26 11.56
C ARG A 336 -5.87 10.73 12.06
N LEU A 337 -6.19 9.47 11.79
CA LEU A 337 -7.44 8.83 12.20
C LEU A 337 -7.36 8.14 13.56
N LYS A 338 -6.19 8.06 14.20
CA LYS A 338 -6.01 7.37 15.48
C LYS A 338 -6.95 7.85 16.59
N GLN A 339 -7.32 9.13 16.59
CA GLN A 339 -8.25 9.67 17.58
C GLN A 339 -9.70 9.17 17.42
N GLN A 340 -10.04 8.56 16.29
CA GLN A 340 -11.36 7.96 16.08
C GLN A 340 -11.49 6.62 16.80
N VAL A 341 -10.38 5.92 17.05
CA VAL A 341 -10.33 4.56 17.58
C VAL A 341 -9.67 4.44 18.95
N ILE A 342 -8.56 5.16 19.22
CA ILE A 342 -7.81 5.05 20.48
C ILE A 342 -8.66 5.52 21.68
N GLY A 343 -8.82 4.63 22.67
CA GLY A 343 -9.59 4.88 23.88
C GLY A 343 -11.11 4.91 23.66
N LYS A 344 -11.61 4.62 22.44
CA LYS A 344 -13.03 4.50 22.12
C LYS A 344 -13.41 3.05 21.82
N VAL A 345 -12.70 2.40 20.90
CA VAL A 345 -12.85 0.99 20.57
C VAL A 345 -11.73 0.13 21.12
N THR A 346 -10.65 0.75 21.58
CA THR A 346 -9.53 0.11 22.26
C THR A 346 -9.64 0.32 23.79
N ARG A 347 -8.75 -0.31 24.54
CA ARG A 347 -8.72 -0.25 26.01
C ARG A 347 -8.62 1.21 26.51
N GLU A 348 -9.24 1.53 27.64
CA GLU A 348 -9.40 2.89 28.16
C GLU A 348 -8.08 3.62 28.49
N ASP A 349 -7.03 2.86 28.83
CA ASP A 349 -5.69 3.39 29.13
C ASP A 349 -4.86 3.69 27.89
N HIS A 350 -5.25 3.17 26.71
CA HIS A 350 -4.44 3.20 25.50
C HIS A 350 -3.92 4.61 25.16
N SER A 351 -4.78 5.61 25.17
CA SER A 351 -4.37 6.99 24.84
C SER A 351 -3.31 7.55 25.81
N GLN A 352 -3.47 7.29 27.11
CA GLN A 352 -2.54 7.83 28.10
C GLN A 352 -1.22 7.08 28.12
N ILE A 353 -1.25 5.75 28.00
CA ILE A 353 -0.02 4.95 27.99
C ILE A 353 0.81 5.23 26.74
N MET A 354 0.16 5.29 25.56
CA MET A 354 0.84 5.67 24.32
C MET A 354 1.58 7.02 24.45
N ASN A 355 0.91 8.04 24.95
CA ASN A 355 1.51 9.37 25.11
C ASN A 355 2.65 9.37 26.13
N THR A 356 2.51 8.60 27.20
CA THR A 356 3.53 8.50 28.25
C THR A 356 4.78 7.77 27.73
N MET A 357 4.60 6.67 26.99
CA MET A 357 5.70 5.94 26.34
C MET A 357 6.48 6.84 25.38
N ILE A 358 5.80 7.56 24.48
CA ILE A 358 6.45 8.48 23.51
C ILE A 358 7.16 9.63 24.24
N ARG A 359 6.58 10.18 25.30
CA ARG A 359 7.20 11.24 26.09
C ARG A 359 8.52 10.80 26.70
N PHE A 360 8.57 9.62 27.35
CA PHE A 360 9.80 9.11 27.95
C PHE A 360 10.81 8.66 26.92
N TYR A 361 10.36 8.11 25.79
CA TYR A 361 11.22 7.79 24.66
C TYR A 361 11.90 9.05 24.09
N SER A 362 11.14 10.13 23.88
CA SER A 362 11.69 11.43 23.46
C SER A 362 12.74 11.97 24.46
N ALA A 363 12.43 11.90 25.77
CA ALA A 363 13.38 12.30 26.80
C ALA A 363 14.64 11.43 26.82
N GLY A 364 14.51 10.13 26.51
CA GLY A 364 15.64 9.21 26.37
C GLY A 364 16.54 9.59 25.19
N LYS A 365 15.95 9.91 24.02
CA LYS A 365 16.73 10.39 22.85
C LYS A 365 17.43 11.74 23.11
N ASP A 366 16.83 12.62 23.90
CA ASP A 366 17.49 13.85 24.32
C ASP A 366 18.63 13.60 25.33
N ALA A 367 18.47 12.64 26.24
CA ALA A 367 19.50 12.22 27.14
C ALA A 367 20.68 11.55 26.40
N GLU A 368 20.41 10.79 25.36
CA GLU A 368 21.41 10.21 24.47
C GLU A 368 22.27 11.29 23.78
N LYS A 369 21.62 12.35 23.26
CA LYS A 369 22.33 13.51 22.69
C LYS A 369 23.19 14.22 23.73
N LYS A 370 22.69 14.42 24.98
CA LYS A 370 23.47 14.98 26.06
C LYS A 370 24.71 14.14 26.38
N LYS A 371 24.53 12.81 26.45
CA LYS A 371 25.61 11.86 26.67
C LYS A 371 26.66 11.93 25.55
N ALA A 372 26.24 11.97 24.30
CA ALA A 372 27.13 12.11 23.13
C ALA A 372 27.94 13.41 23.14
N MET A 373 27.35 14.49 23.69
CA MET A 373 28.02 15.78 23.88
C MET A 373 28.84 15.88 25.17
N ALA A 374 28.99 14.77 25.91
CA ALA A 374 29.70 14.68 27.20
C ALA A 374 29.10 15.62 28.29
N PHE A 375 27.82 15.92 28.28
CA PHE A 375 27.13 16.58 29.38
C PHE A 375 26.88 15.61 30.53
N GLU A 376 26.84 16.16 31.75
CA GLU A 376 26.44 15.39 32.94
C GLU A 376 24.96 15.03 32.87
N LEU A 377 24.63 13.75 33.09
CA LEU A 377 23.28 13.24 33.08
C LEU A 377 22.63 13.32 34.46
N SER A 378 21.40 13.83 34.52
CA SER A 378 20.60 13.79 35.72
C SER A 378 20.13 12.33 36.02
N PRO A 379 19.72 12.00 37.28
CA PRO A 379 19.12 10.71 37.57
C PRO A 379 17.90 10.35 36.67
N VAL A 380 17.16 11.35 36.28
CA VAL A 380 16.01 11.19 35.34
C VAL A 380 16.50 10.86 33.94
N ASP A 381 17.55 11.54 33.43
CA ASP A 381 18.14 11.24 32.13
C ASP A 381 18.62 9.77 32.06
N VAL A 382 19.21 9.25 33.17
CA VAL A 382 19.67 7.85 33.22
C VAL A 382 18.48 6.87 33.16
N LYS A 383 17.36 7.16 33.84
CA LYS A 383 16.12 6.36 33.75
C LYS A 383 15.55 6.38 32.35
N CYS A 384 15.50 7.56 31.71
CA CYS A 384 14.98 7.72 30.35
C CYS A 384 15.86 7.00 29.32
N LEU A 385 17.18 6.98 29.49
CA LEU A 385 18.08 6.19 28.64
C LEU A 385 17.79 4.69 28.71
N LYS A 386 17.70 4.16 29.95
CA LYS A 386 17.36 2.74 30.16
C LYS A 386 16.00 2.39 29.54
N PHE A 387 15.04 3.29 29.71
CA PHE A 387 13.70 3.12 29.11
C PHE A 387 13.77 3.12 27.57
N SER A 388 14.52 4.05 26.96
CA SER A 388 14.69 4.15 25.52
C SER A 388 15.25 2.85 24.91
N GLU A 389 16.29 2.28 25.51
CA GLU A 389 16.86 1.00 25.09
C GLU A 389 15.84 -0.16 25.18
N ALA A 390 15.05 -0.20 26.27
CA ALA A 390 14.00 -1.20 26.43
C ALA A 390 12.85 -1.01 25.43
N PHE A 391 12.47 0.24 25.15
CA PHE A 391 11.44 0.59 24.17
C PHE A 391 11.84 0.15 22.76
N GLU A 392 13.03 0.49 22.30
CA GLU A 392 13.54 0.11 20.98
C GLU A 392 13.53 -1.42 20.80
N LYS A 393 14.08 -2.14 21.78
CA LYS A 393 14.15 -3.60 21.72
C LYS A 393 12.78 -4.30 21.71
N ARG A 394 11.77 -3.75 22.41
CA ARG A 394 10.49 -4.41 22.63
C ARG A 394 9.40 -4.04 21.65
N PHE A 395 9.49 -2.85 21.03
CA PHE A 395 8.39 -2.32 20.23
C PHE A 395 8.78 -1.92 18.81
N MET A 396 10.01 -1.46 18.57
CA MET A 396 10.37 -0.83 17.29
C MET A 396 10.75 -1.83 16.21
N ASP A 397 11.25 -2.99 16.57
CA ASP A 397 11.60 -4.04 15.63
C ASP A 397 10.34 -4.52 14.88
N ILE A 398 10.41 -4.52 13.55
CA ILE A 398 9.29 -4.96 12.71
C ILE A 398 8.97 -6.46 12.87
N GLU A 399 9.85 -7.27 13.44
CA GLU A 399 9.63 -8.69 13.72
C GLU A 399 8.82 -8.94 15.00
N VAL A 400 8.63 -7.94 15.86
CA VAL A 400 7.83 -8.08 17.08
C VAL A 400 6.35 -8.23 16.72
N SER A 401 5.73 -9.33 17.16
CA SER A 401 4.31 -9.64 16.96
C SER A 401 3.60 -9.79 18.29
N LEU A 402 2.69 -8.87 18.58
CA LEU A 402 1.92 -8.87 19.83
C LEU A 402 0.48 -8.38 19.57
N PRO A 403 -0.54 -9.10 20.08
CA PRO A 403 -1.89 -8.57 20.14
C PRO A 403 -1.94 -7.24 20.90
N LEU A 404 -2.83 -6.34 20.52
CA LEU A 404 -2.91 -4.99 21.10
C LEU A 404 -2.93 -4.98 22.64
N ASN A 405 -3.76 -5.82 23.26
CA ASN A 405 -3.86 -5.83 24.72
C ASN A 405 -2.55 -6.28 25.40
N ASP A 406 -1.89 -7.28 24.85
CA ASP A 406 -0.60 -7.76 25.35
C ASP A 406 0.50 -6.71 25.16
N ALA A 407 0.47 -6.01 24.03
CA ALA A 407 1.35 -4.88 23.76
C ALA A 407 1.13 -3.71 24.74
N LEU A 408 -0.13 -3.41 25.09
CA LEU A 408 -0.45 -2.40 26.11
C LEU A 408 0.03 -2.83 27.52
N ASP A 409 -0.11 -4.11 27.85
CA ASP A 409 0.41 -4.65 29.13
C ASP A 409 1.95 -4.60 29.17
N LEU A 410 2.62 -4.92 28.04
CA LEU A 410 4.07 -4.75 27.91
C LEU A 410 4.52 -3.29 28.04
N CYS A 411 3.71 -2.33 27.58
CA CYS A 411 3.98 -0.89 27.83
C CYS A 411 4.01 -0.58 29.32
N TRP A 412 3.02 -1.07 30.10
CA TRP A 412 2.99 -0.87 31.56
C TRP A 412 4.17 -1.54 32.25
N GLN A 413 4.53 -2.75 31.86
CA GLN A 413 5.70 -3.45 32.41
C GLN A 413 7.01 -2.68 32.13
N THR A 414 7.19 -2.21 30.89
CA THR A 414 8.37 -1.43 30.49
C THR A 414 8.50 -0.11 31.27
N LEU A 415 7.38 0.55 31.53
CA LEU A 415 7.36 1.76 32.38
C LEU A 415 7.71 1.43 33.83
N ALA A 416 7.15 0.34 34.40
CA ALA A 416 7.37 -0.06 35.79
C ALA A 416 8.80 -0.50 36.09
N GLU A 417 9.57 -0.93 35.10
CA GLU A 417 11.00 -1.26 35.23
C GLU A 417 11.90 -0.03 35.43
N CYS A 418 11.43 1.15 35.03
CA CYS A 418 12.23 2.38 34.98
C CYS A 418 11.68 3.50 35.85
N PHE A 419 10.38 3.54 36.12
CA PHE A 419 9.70 4.65 36.77
C PHE A 419 8.77 4.19 37.87
N GLU A 420 8.62 5.02 38.92
CA GLU A 420 7.60 4.82 39.94
C GLU A 420 6.26 5.43 39.48
N PRO A 421 5.11 4.97 40.03
CA PRO A 421 3.78 5.41 39.65
C PRO A 421 3.59 6.94 39.58
N GLU A 422 4.16 7.65 40.58
CA GLU A 422 4.04 9.11 40.72
C GLU A 422 4.78 9.87 39.60
N GLU A 423 5.78 9.26 38.95
CA GLU A 423 6.57 9.86 37.88
C GLU A 423 5.84 9.83 36.54
N LEU A 424 4.82 8.97 36.41
CA LEU A 424 4.12 8.76 35.12
C LEU A 424 3.21 9.92 34.73
N LEU A 425 2.75 10.74 35.67
CA LEU A 425 1.83 11.87 35.45
C LEU A 425 0.56 11.44 34.68
N MET A 426 0.05 10.27 34.97
CA MET A 426 -1.19 9.70 34.41
C MET A 426 -2.34 9.79 35.41
N LYS A 427 -3.57 9.51 34.97
CA LYS A 427 -4.73 9.42 35.86
C LYS A 427 -4.51 8.30 36.89
N GLU A 428 -4.66 8.65 38.19
CA GLU A 428 -4.45 7.74 39.31
C GLU A 428 -5.24 6.42 39.17
N ALA A 429 -6.52 6.50 38.77
CA ALA A 429 -7.36 5.33 38.55
C ALA A 429 -6.84 4.35 37.48
N LEU A 430 -6.11 4.84 36.45
CA LEU A 430 -5.50 3.96 35.45
C LEU A 430 -4.20 3.34 35.99
N VAL A 431 -3.43 4.12 36.72
CA VAL A 431 -2.20 3.62 37.40
C VAL A 431 -2.56 2.53 38.40
N GLU A 432 -3.56 2.77 39.29
CA GLU A 432 -4.01 1.77 40.25
C GLU A 432 -4.47 0.47 39.61
N ARG A 433 -5.09 0.55 38.42
CA ARG A 433 -5.67 -0.60 37.74
C ARG A 433 -4.68 -1.38 36.90
N PHE A 434 -3.76 -0.73 36.21
CA PHE A 434 -2.91 -1.34 35.17
C PHE A 434 -1.41 -1.38 35.53
N PHE A 435 -0.96 -0.59 36.50
CA PHE A 435 0.46 -0.60 36.89
C PHE A 435 0.81 -1.92 37.58
N PRO A 436 1.84 -2.69 37.11
CA PRO A 436 2.20 -3.99 37.67
C PRO A 436 2.63 -3.88 39.11
N LYS A 437 2.21 -4.82 39.97
CA LYS A 437 2.72 -4.93 41.34
C LYS A 437 4.17 -5.40 41.35
N LYS A 438 4.98 -4.90 42.28
CA LYS A 438 6.42 -5.21 42.32
C LYS A 438 6.77 -6.72 42.34
N SER A 439 5.84 -7.59 42.74
CA SER A 439 6.00 -9.05 42.70
C SER A 439 5.84 -9.65 41.28
N GLU A 440 5.23 -8.93 40.34
CA GLU A 440 4.96 -9.42 38.98
C GLU A 440 6.05 -8.99 37.99
N VAL A 441 6.74 -7.88 38.25
CA VAL A 441 7.85 -7.37 37.44
C VAL A 441 9.10 -8.31 37.49
N ALA A 442 9.29 -9.05 38.56
CA ALA A 442 10.41 -9.96 38.71
C ALA A 442 10.23 -11.31 38.00
N ALA A 443 9.04 -11.62 37.50
CA ALA A 443 8.70 -12.92 36.92
C ALA A 443 8.55 -12.91 35.38
N ALA A 444 8.57 -11.73 34.75
CA ALA A 444 8.34 -11.60 33.33
C ALA A 444 9.62 -11.36 32.53
N GLU A 445 10.39 -12.42 32.23
CA GLU A 445 11.19 -12.43 31.01
C GLU A 445 10.23 -12.73 29.82
N PRO A 446 10.06 -11.83 28.87
CA PRO A 446 9.19 -12.11 27.72
C PRO A 446 9.83 -13.21 26.87
N ALA A 447 9.11 -14.31 26.66
CA ALA A 447 9.40 -15.23 25.58
C ALA A 447 9.14 -14.50 24.26
N VAL A 448 10.15 -13.85 23.73
CA VAL A 448 10.17 -13.41 22.33
C VAL A 448 10.23 -14.69 21.51
N THR A 449 9.08 -15.12 20.98
CA THR A 449 9.03 -16.20 20.00
C THR A 449 9.38 -15.56 18.65
N PRO A 450 10.49 -15.94 18.00
CA PRO A 450 10.69 -15.60 16.59
C PRO A 450 9.55 -16.26 15.81
N ALA A 451 8.99 -15.54 14.87
CA ALA A 451 8.06 -16.13 13.90
C ALA A 451 8.81 -17.20 13.11
N GLU A 452 8.45 -18.49 13.30
CA GLU A 452 8.87 -19.58 12.46
C GLU A 452 8.33 -19.45 11.04
#